data_1a5c8b5f746dbaf52ecd0705c9435a8e
#
_entry.id   1a5c8b5f746dbaf52ecd0705c9435a8e
#
_cell.length_a   1.000
_cell.length_b   1.000
_cell.length_c   1.000
_cell.angle_alpha   90.00
_cell.angle_beta   90.00
_cell.angle_gamma   90.00
#
_symmetry.space_group_name_H-M   'P 1'
#
loop_
_entity.id
_entity.type
_entity.pdbx_description
1 polymer ?
#
loop_
_entity_poly.entity_id
_entity_poly.type
_entity_poly.pdbx_seq_one_letter_code
_entity_poly.pdbx_strand_id
1 'polypeptide(L)'
;MSLLYVNDSGATIGIEGNCCTVKQKDGSKRMLPIESLDGITIMGQSQMTTQCAEECMQRGIPVSYFSKGGKYFGRLISTGHVNVERQRKQCALYDTGFAVELAMKILSAKIKNQSVVLRRYEKSKGLNLEEEQKMLAICRNKVLTCDRIEEMIGFEGQAAKYYFKGCLLY
;
A
#
# COMPACT_ATOMS: atom_id res chain seq x y z
N MET A 1 -8.60 11.53 -1.01
CA MET A 1 -7.35 11.02 -0.38
C MET A 1 -6.18 11.67 -1.06
N SER A 2 -5.50 12.55 -0.34
CA SER A 2 -4.30 13.23 -0.84
C SER A 2 -3.07 12.77 -0.07
N LEU A 3 -2.16 12.06 -0.75
CA LEU A 3 -0.89 11.62 -0.19
C LEU A 3 0.23 12.51 -0.73
N LEU A 4 1.05 13.06 0.18
CA LEU A 4 2.24 13.81 -0.19
C LEU A 4 3.43 12.84 -0.27
N TYR A 5 4.02 12.71 -1.47
CA TYR A 5 5.26 11.98 -1.69
C TYR A 5 6.43 12.93 -1.82
N VAL A 6 7.42 12.83 -0.95
CA VAL A 6 8.65 13.60 -0.98
C VAL A 6 9.81 12.67 -1.34
N ASN A 7 10.29 12.78 -2.57
CA ASN A 7 11.38 11.95 -3.13
C ASN A 7 12.66 12.75 -3.43
N ASP A 8 12.71 14.02 -3.04
CA ASP A 8 13.84 14.90 -3.30
C ASP A 8 14.88 14.79 -2.18
N SER A 9 16.05 14.27 -2.47
CA SER A 9 17.14 14.15 -1.49
C SER A 9 17.59 15.54 -1.00
N GLY A 10 17.47 15.73 0.33
CA GLY A 10 17.83 16.98 1.01
C GLY A 10 16.71 18.03 1.03
N ALA A 11 15.48 17.65 0.67
CA ALA A 11 14.33 18.48 0.92
C ALA A 11 14.05 18.62 2.43
N THR A 12 13.50 19.75 2.83
CA THR A 12 13.04 20.01 4.20
C THR A 12 11.53 20.17 4.21
N ILE A 13 10.86 19.34 5.02
CA ILE A 13 9.42 19.35 5.21
C ILE A 13 9.13 20.13 6.49
N GLY A 14 8.35 21.15 6.40
CA GLY A 14 8.00 22.04 7.53
C GLY A 14 6.52 22.37 7.55
N ILE A 15 6.17 23.24 8.49
CA ILE A 15 4.82 23.81 8.62
C ILE A 15 4.92 25.32 8.63
N GLU A 16 4.04 25.99 7.91
CA GLU A 16 3.88 27.45 7.93
C GLU A 16 2.41 27.79 7.91
N GLY A 17 1.93 28.39 8.99
CA GLY A 17 0.49 28.57 9.21
C GLY A 17 -0.24 27.21 9.16
N ASN A 18 -1.28 27.11 8.32
CA ASN A 18 -2.05 25.87 8.14
C ASN A 18 -1.61 25.06 6.90
N CYS A 19 -0.34 25.24 6.46
CA CYS A 19 0.20 24.58 5.29
C CYS A 19 1.44 23.74 5.59
N CYS A 20 1.47 22.51 5.10
CA CYS A 20 2.68 21.72 5.01
C CYS A 20 3.54 22.30 3.88
N THR A 21 4.82 22.56 4.16
CA THR A 21 5.77 23.13 3.21
C THR A 21 6.86 22.14 2.88
N VAL A 22 7.24 22.07 1.60
CA VAL A 22 8.38 21.28 1.12
C VAL A 22 9.36 22.26 0.47
N LYS A 23 10.52 22.47 1.10
CA LYS A 23 11.62 23.27 0.55
C LYS A 23 12.64 22.34 -0.08
N GLN A 24 12.95 22.55 -1.35
CA GLN A 24 13.99 21.80 -2.07
C GLN A 24 15.36 22.47 -1.92
N LYS A 25 16.42 21.77 -2.28
CA LYS A 25 17.79 22.30 -2.22
C LYS A 25 18.04 23.51 -3.14
N ASP A 26 17.31 23.59 -4.25
CA ASP A 26 17.37 24.70 -5.21
C ASP A 26 16.67 25.97 -4.72
N GLY A 27 16.12 25.95 -3.51
CA GLY A 27 15.35 27.06 -2.92
C GLY A 27 13.88 27.07 -3.32
N SER A 28 13.43 26.19 -4.20
CA SER A 28 12.02 26.09 -4.56
C SER A 28 11.20 25.62 -3.35
N LYS A 29 10.01 26.18 -3.21
CA LYS A 29 9.10 25.88 -2.11
C LYS A 29 7.72 25.55 -2.64
N ARG A 30 7.16 24.44 -2.17
CA ARG A 30 5.76 24.06 -2.39
C ARG A 30 5.01 24.12 -1.08
N MET A 31 3.75 24.54 -1.14
CA MET A 31 2.86 24.64 0.01
C MET A 31 1.57 23.87 -0.29
N LEU A 32 1.10 23.08 0.68
CA LEU A 32 -0.10 22.28 0.60
C LEU A 32 -0.89 22.47 1.89
N PRO A 33 -2.21 22.75 1.83
CA PRO A 33 -3.03 22.81 3.03
C PRO A 33 -2.93 21.48 3.80
N ILE A 34 -2.56 21.54 5.08
CA ILE A 34 -2.35 20.32 5.87
C ILE A 34 -3.64 19.50 6.04
N GLU A 35 -4.78 20.18 6.06
CA GLU A 35 -6.11 19.55 6.15
C GLU A 35 -6.46 18.65 4.94
N SER A 36 -5.81 18.89 3.80
CA SER A 36 -6.02 18.07 2.60
C SER A 36 -5.19 16.77 2.61
N LEU A 37 -4.27 16.61 3.58
CA LEU A 37 -3.34 15.50 3.60
C LEU A 37 -3.89 14.32 4.44
N ASP A 38 -3.96 13.15 3.83
CA ASP A 38 -4.26 11.88 4.49
C ASP A 38 -2.98 11.11 4.91
N GLY A 39 -1.81 11.57 4.46
CA GLY A 39 -0.52 10.99 4.83
C GLY A 39 0.66 11.62 4.10
N ILE A 40 1.86 11.46 4.67
CA ILE A 40 3.13 11.91 4.10
C ILE A 40 4.04 10.70 3.94
N THR A 41 4.64 10.54 2.76
CA THR A 41 5.63 9.51 2.47
C THR A 41 6.96 10.17 2.13
N ILE A 42 7.98 9.92 2.94
CA ILE A 42 9.33 10.45 2.78
C ILE A 42 10.21 9.34 2.21
N MET A 43 10.79 9.57 1.04
CA MET A 43 11.66 8.63 0.35
C MET A 43 13.08 9.18 0.26
N GLY A 44 14.04 8.47 0.82
CA GLY A 44 15.45 8.86 0.82
C GLY A 44 15.82 9.83 1.94
N GLN A 45 16.74 10.75 1.65
CA GLN A 45 17.35 11.65 2.63
C GLN A 45 16.67 13.03 2.64
N SER A 46 15.50 13.13 3.22
CA SER A 46 14.81 14.39 3.47
C SER A 46 14.63 14.59 4.98
N GLN A 47 14.50 15.84 5.39
CA GLN A 47 14.33 16.22 6.79
C GLN A 47 12.89 16.66 7.05
N MET A 48 12.36 16.33 8.22
CA MET A 48 11.08 16.86 8.70
C MET A 48 11.35 17.66 9.97
N THR A 49 10.79 18.87 10.06
CA THR A 49 10.88 19.67 11.28
C THR A 49 10.02 19.09 12.39
N THR A 50 10.45 19.27 13.65
CA THR A 50 9.70 18.79 14.82
C THR A 50 8.29 19.35 14.84
N GLN A 51 8.11 20.66 14.53
CA GLN A 51 6.78 21.29 14.47
C GLN A 51 5.86 20.62 13.44
N CYS A 52 6.41 20.24 12.27
CA CYS A 52 5.61 19.54 11.27
C CYS A 52 5.24 18.13 11.73
N ALA A 53 6.15 17.43 12.42
CA ALA A 53 5.88 16.12 12.99
C ALA A 53 4.80 16.17 14.09
N GLU A 54 4.88 17.16 14.98
CA GLU A 54 3.88 17.40 16.03
C GLU A 54 2.50 17.69 15.46
N GLU A 55 2.41 18.57 14.46
CA GLU A 55 1.16 18.91 13.81
C GLU A 55 0.54 17.71 13.08
N CYS A 56 1.37 16.89 12.40
CA CYS A 56 0.91 15.63 11.80
C CYS A 56 0.35 14.66 12.85
N MET A 57 1.02 14.52 14.00
CA MET A 57 0.54 13.66 15.09
C MET A 57 -0.77 14.17 15.69
N GLN A 58 -0.91 15.47 15.92
CA GLN A 58 -2.13 16.07 16.47
C GLN A 58 -3.33 15.85 15.54
N ARG A 59 -3.12 15.91 14.22
CA ARG A 59 -4.17 15.69 13.21
C ARG A 59 -4.35 14.23 12.79
N GLY A 60 -3.56 13.31 13.34
CA GLY A 60 -3.61 11.89 12.97
C GLY A 60 -3.12 11.60 11.56
N ILE A 61 -2.29 12.48 10.98
CA ILE A 61 -1.69 12.30 9.64
C ILE A 61 -0.45 11.40 9.79
N PRO A 62 -0.44 10.18 9.24
CA PRO A 62 0.70 9.28 9.33
C PRO A 62 1.86 9.76 8.44
N VAL A 63 3.08 9.66 8.95
CA VAL A 63 4.30 9.93 8.18
C VAL A 63 5.10 8.65 8.04
N SER A 64 5.32 8.19 6.81
CA SER A 64 6.03 6.94 6.50
C SER A 64 7.40 7.22 5.91
N TYR A 65 8.40 6.46 6.34
CA TYR A 65 9.80 6.61 5.92
C TYR A 65 10.24 5.41 5.10
N PHE A 66 10.81 5.69 3.93
CA PHE A 66 11.35 4.69 3.01
C PHE A 66 12.77 5.07 2.55
N SER A 67 13.56 4.07 2.18
CA SER A 67 14.78 4.33 1.41
C SER A 67 14.44 4.83 0.02
N LYS A 68 15.41 5.41 -0.69
CA LYS A 68 15.27 5.80 -2.10
C LYS A 68 14.87 4.61 -3.00
N GLY A 69 15.27 3.39 -2.65
CA GLY A 69 14.91 2.15 -3.35
C GLY A 69 13.60 1.49 -2.88
N GLY A 70 12.81 2.17 -2.03
CA GLY A 70 11.50 1.67 -1.60
C GLY A 70 11.50 0.74 -0.38
N LYS A 71 12.66 0.51 0.29
CA LYS A 71 12.69 -0.25 1.54
C LYS A 71 12.01 0.55 2.65
N TYR A 72 11.01 -0.02 3.28
CA TYR A 72 10.30 0.58 4.41
C TYR A 72 11.14 0.55 5.68
N PHE A 73 11.22 1.69 6.39
CA PHE A 73 11.92 1.82 7.67
C PHE A 73 10.98 1.87 8.87
N GLY A 74 9.86 2.58 8.72
CA GLY A 74 8.91 2.79 9.79
C GLY A 74 7.97 3.96 9.52
N ARG A 75 7.11 4.23 10.48
CA ARG A 75 6.18 5.36 10.41
C ARG A 75 6.01 6.05 11.75
N LEU A 76 5.76 7.37 11.69
CA LEU A 76 5.33 8.18 12.81
C LEU A 76 3.80 8.24 12.78
N ILE A 77 3.17 7.84 13.88
CA ILE A 77 1.71 7.91 14.08
C ILE A 77 1.41 8.39 15.50
N SER A 78 0.32 9.11 15.67
CA SER A 78 -0.18 9.47 17.00
C SER A 78 -0.84 8.26 17.68
N THR A 79 -0.54 8.05 18.94
CA THR A 79 -1.22 7.03 19.77
C THR A 79 -2.65 7.45 20.13
N GLY A 80 -2.94 8.76 20.14
CA GLY A 80 -4.28 9.30 20.44
C GLY A 80 -5.35 8.95 19.39
N HIS A 81 -4.94 8.58 18.17
CA HIS A 81 -5.84 8.18 17.08
C HIS A 81 -5.96 6.66 16.89
N VAL A 82 -5.39 5.88 17.82
CA VAL A 82 -5.43 4.41 17.76
C VAL A 82 -6.70 3.90 18.44
N ASN A 83 -7.51 3.14 17.69
CA ASN A 83 -8.67 2.46 18.27
C ASN A 83 -8.24 1.11 18.88
N VAL A 84 -7.91 1.14 20.18
CA VAL A 84 -7.42 -0.03 20.95
C VAL A 84 -8.44 -1.17 20.98
N GLU A 85 -9.73 -0.86 21.05
CA GLU A 85 -10.79 -1.88 21.04
C GLU A 85 -10.81 -2.65 19.72
N ARG A 86 -10.66 -1.94 18.60
CA ARG A 86 -10.57 -2.57 17.27
C ARG A 86 -9.34 -3.46 17.17
N GLN A 87 -8.19 -3.01 17.67
CA GLN A 87 -6.97 -3.83 17.68
C GLN A 87 -7.13 -5.09 18.52
N ARG A 88 -7.72 -4.99 19.72
CA ARG A 88 -8.02 -6.16 20.54
C ARG A 88 -8.94 -7.15 19.83
N LYS A 89 -9.99 -6.68 19.17
CA LYS A 89 -10.88 -7.52 18.38
C LYS A 89 -10.15 -8.20 17.21
N GLN A 90 -9.27 -7.47 16.52
CA GLN A 90 -8.45 -8.06 15.44
C GLN A 90 -7.53 -9.17 15.96
N CYS A 91 -6.84 -8.95 17.10
CA CYS A 91 -6.00 -9.97 17.71
C CYS A 91 -6.81 -11.20 18.15
N ALA A 92 -7.99 -11.01 18.73
CA ALA A 92 -8.86 -12.10 19.16
C ALA A 92 -9.40 -12.94 17.99
N LEU A 93 -9.47 -12.39 16.79
CA LEU A 93 -9.97 -13.07 15.60
C LEU A 93 -8.87 -13.79 14.80
N TYR A 94 -7.60 -13.64 15.18
CA TYR A 94 -6.44 -14.11 14.40
C TYR A 94 -6.45 -15.62 14.13
N ASP A 95 -6.70 -16.44 15.16
CA ASP A 95 -6.71 -17.91 15.06
C ASP A 95 -8.13 -18.50 14.98
N THR A 96 -9.08 -17.77 14.38
CA THR A 96 -10.47 -18.20 14.26
C THR A 96 -10.84 -18.51 12.81
N GLY A 97 -11.95 -19.22 12.60
CA GLY A 97 -12.52 -19.45 11.26
C GLY A 97 -12.84 -18.17 10.50
N PHE A 98 -13.08 -17.06 11.21
CA PHE A 98 -13.24 -15.73 10.59
C PHE A 98 -11.98 -15.27 9.85
N ALA A 99 -10.78 -15.53 10.40
CA ALA A 99 -9.52 -15.18 9.74
C ALA A 99 -9.36 -15.93 8.42
N VAL A 100 -9.70 -17.23 8.39
CA VAL A 100 -9.67 -18.07 7.17
C VAL A 100 -10.65 -17.53 6.13
N GLU A 101 -11.90 -17.27 6.52
CA GLU A 101 -12.92 -16.72 5.62
C GLU A 101 -12.54 -15.35 5.05
N LEU A 102 -11.97 -14.49 5.88
CA LEU A 102 -11.48 -13.15 5.46
C LEU A 102 -10.30 -13.26 4.49
N ALA A 103 -9.34 -14.14 4.77
CA ALA A 103 -8.20 -14.40 3.89
C ALA A 103 -8.68 -14.91 2.52
N MET A 104 -9.61 -15.86 2.50
CA MET A 104 -10.22 -16.39 1.27
C MET A 104 -10.85 -15.27 0.43
N LYS A 105 -11.64 -14.39 1.03
CA LYS A 105 -12.28 -13.25 0.34
C LYS A 105 -11.25 -12.28 -0.24
N ILE A 106 -10.24 -11.91 0.56
CA ILE A 106 -9.19 -10.97 0.14
C ILE A 106 -8.36 -11.56 -1.01
N LEU A 107 -7.87 -12.80 -0.88
CA LEU A 107 -7.04 -13.43 -1.89
C LEU A 107 -7.80 -13.71 -3.19
N SER A 108 -9.05 -14.17 -3.09
CA SER A 108 -9.92 -14.33 -4.27
C SER A 108 -10.15 -13.02 -5.02
N ALA A 109 -10.39 -11.91 -4.29
CA ALA A 109 -10.55 -10.59 -4.88
C ALA A 109 -9.24 -10.10 -5.51
N LYS A 110 -8.08 -10.30 -4.87
CA LYS A 110 -6.77 -9.97 -5.40
C LYS A 110 -6.52 -10.67 -6.75
N ILE A 111 -6.69 -12.00 -6.82
CA ILE A 111 -6.49 -12.78 -8.05
C ILE A 111 -7.46 -12.34 -9.15
N LYS A 112 -8.72 -12.06 -8.80
CA LYS A 112 -9.69 -11.49 -9.76
C LYS A 112 -9.21 -10.16 -10.34
N ASN A 113 -8.70 -9.26 -9.50
CA ASN A 113 -8.19 -7.97 -9.96
C ASN A 113 -6.96 -8.12 -10.85
N GLN A 114 -6.05 -9.03 -10.54
CA GLN A 114 -4.91 -9.38 -11.41
C GLN A 114 -5.38 -9.87 -12.79
N SER A 115 -6.38 -10.74 -12.85
CA SER A 115 -6.98 -11.18 -14.10
C SER A 115 -7.60 -10.03 -14.91
N VAL A 116 -8.25 -9.06 -14.25
CA VAL A 116 -8.80 -7.87 -14.93
C VAL A 116 -7.69 -7.01 -15.53
N VAL A 117 -6.56 -6.84 -14.83
CA VAL A 117 -5.40 -6.08 -15.36
C VAL A 117 -4.84 -6.76 -16.58
N LEU A 118 -4.60 -8.08 -16.54
CA LEU A 118 -4.10 -8.83 -17.71
C LEU A 118 -5.03 -8.76 -18.92
N ARG A 119 -6.35 -8.84 -18.72
CA ARG A 119 -7.32 -8.66 -19.82
C ARG A 119 -7.24 -7.27 -20.47
N ARG A 120 -6.96 -6.24 -19.69
CA ARG A 120 -6.75 -4.88 -20.24
C ARG A 120 -5.47 -4.83 -21.08
N TYR A 121 -4.40 -5.49 -20.62
CA TYR A 121 -3.14 -5.58 -21.38
C TYR A 121 -3.31 -6.38 -22.68
N GLU A 122 -3.98 -7.52 -22.62
CA GLU A 122 -4.32 -8.34 -23.78
C GLU A 122 -5.01 -7.50 -24.86
N LYS A 123 -6.04 -6.72 -24.48
CA LYS A 123 -6.77 -5.84 -25.40
C LYS A 123 -5.93 -4.68 -25.92
N SER A 124 -5.13 -4.03 -25.06
CA SER A 124 -4.39 -2.82 -25.41
C SER A 124 -3.13 -3.08 -26.20
N LYS A 125 -2.53 -4.26 -26.02
CA LYS A 125 -1.23 -4.66 -26.62
C LYS A 125 -1.34 -5.75 -27.67
N GLY A 126 -2.53 -6.34 -27.86
CA GLY A 126 -2.72 -7.46 -28.79
C GLY A 126 -1.99 -8.75 -28.36
N LEU A 127 -1.78 -8.93 -27.04
CA LEU A 127 -1.10 -10.11 -26.49
C LEU A 127 -2.08 -11.28 -26.39
N ASN A 128 -1.56 -12.51 -26.48
CA ASN A 128 -2.30 -13.71 -26.13
C ASN A 128 -1.91 -14.15 -24.72
N LEU A 129 -2.80 -13.94 -23.73
CA LEU A 129 -2.60 -14.27 -22.32
C LEU A 129 -3.61 -15.33 -21.83
N GLU A 130 -4.11 -16.17 -22.74
CA GLU A 130 -5.14 -17.18 -22.42
C GLU A 130 -4.67 -18.17 -21.35
N GLU A 131 -3.41 -18.64 -21.44
CA GLU A 131 -2.82 -19.54 -20.45
C GLU A 131 -2.79 -18.90 -19.04
N GLU A 132 -2.27 -17.68 -18.95
CA GLU A 132 -2.18 -16.93 -17.70
C GLU A 132 -3.57 -16.68 -17.10
N GLN A 133 -4.54 -16.30 -17.92
CA GLN A 133 -5.93 -16.10 -17.50
C GLN A 133 -6.56 -17.37 -16.95
N LYS A 134 -6.35 -18.51 -17.63
CA LYS A 134 -6.82 -19.82 -17.20
C LYS A 134 -6.21 -20.23 -15.85
N MET A 135 -4.91 -20.02 -15.68
CA MET A 135 -4.21 -20.36 -14.44
C MET A 135 -4.66 -19.47 -13.28
N LEU A 136 -4.87 -18.18 -13.51
CA LEU A 136 -5.45 -17.28 -12.50
C LEU A 136 -6.85 -17.72 -12.06
N ALA A 137 -7.68 -18.16 -13.02
CA ALA A 137 -9.03 -18.68 -12.69
C ALA A 137 -8.96 -19.96 -11.86
N ILE A 138 -8.05 -20.89 -12.19
CA ILE A 138 -7.82 -22.12 -11.42
C ILE A 138 -7.36 -21.78 -10.00
N CYS A 139 -6.34 -20.94 -9.84
CA CYS A 139 -5.83 -20.54 -8.52
C CYS A 139 -6.92 -19.87 -7.66
N ARG A 140 -7.72 -18.98 -8.26
CA ARG A 140 -8.84 -18.35 -7.57
C ARG A 140 -9.87 -19.35 -7.07
N ASN A 141 -10.24 -20.33 -7.90
CA ASN A 141 -11.20 -21.36 -7.52
C ASN A 141 -10.65 -22.26 -6.40
N LYS A 142 -9.35 -22.58 -6.45
CA LYS A 142 -8.67 -23.32 -5.38
C LYS A 142 -8.67 -22.56 -4.07
N VAL A 143 -8.36 -21.26 -4.08
CA VAL A 143 -8.43 -20.40 -2.88
C VAL A 143 -9.84 -20.46 -2.24
N LEU A 144 -10.90 -20.48 -3.04
CA LEU A 144 -12.29 -20.53 -2.55
C LEU A 144 -12.69 -21.88 -1.92
N THR A 145 -11.86 -22.90 -2.05
CA THR A 145 -12.12 -24.27 -1.51
C THR A 145 -11.10 -24.68 -0.45
N CYS A 146 -10.17 -23.79 -0.05
CA CYS A 146 -9.17 -24.08 0.98
C CYS A 146 -9.73 -23.84 2.38
N ASP A 147 -9.39 -24.73 3.30
CA ASP A 147 -9.72 -24.60 4.74
C ASP A 147 -8.56 -24.04 5.55
N ARG A 148 -7.37 -23.89 4.95
CA ARG A 148 -6.14 -23.47 5.63
C ARG A 148 -5.48 -22.29 4.89
N ILE A 149 -4.99 -21.34 5.69
CA ILE A 149 -4.34 -20.11 5.17
C ILE A 149 -3.06 -20.45 4.40
N GLU A 150 -2.27 -21.42 4.85
CA GLU A 150 -1.03 -21.83 4.22
C GLU A 150 -1.24 -22.33 2.78
N GLU A 151 -2.32 -23.08 2.55
CA GLU A 151 -2.70 -23.54 1.20
C GLU A 151 -3.12 -22.37 0.31
N MET A 152 -3.89 -21.43 0.86
CA MET A 152 -4.30 -20.21 0.14
C MET A 152 -3.09 -19.38 -0.29
N ILE A 153 -2.07 -19.24 0.58
CA ILE A 153 -0.81 -18.54 0.27
C ILE A 153 -0.07 -19.25 -0.87
N GLY A 154 -0.08 -20.58 -0.89
CA GLY A 154 0.51 -21.35 -2.00
C GLY A 154 -0.16 -21.05 -3.34
N PHE A 155 -1.50 -21.01 -3.39
CA PHE A 155 -2.24 -20.66 -4.62
C PHE A 155 -2.11 -19.19 -4.99
N GLU A 156 -2.02 -18.30 -4.01
CA GLU A 156 -1.74 -16.88 -4.24
C GLU A 156 -0.35 -16.69 -4.89
N GLY A 157 0.68 -17.38 -4.39
CA GLY A 157 2.03 -17.35 -4.97
C GLY A 157 2.07 -17.89 -6.41
N GLN A 158 1.32 -18.97 -6.70
CA GLN A 158 1.17 -19.45 -8.07
C GLN A 158 0.47 -18.42 -8.97
N ALA A 159 -0.62 -17.84 -8.51
CA ALA A 159 -1.33 -16.78 -9.23
C ALA A 159 -0.42 -15.59 -9.51
N ALA A 160 0.39 -15.15 -8.51
CA ALA A 160 1.36 -14.07 -8.68
C ALA A 160 2.40 -14.38 -9.76
N LYS A 161 2.91 -15.62 -9.81
CA LYS A 161 3.85 -16.07 -10.85
C LYS A 161 3.26 -15.90 -12.27
N TYR A 162 2.04 -16.36 -12.51
CA TYR A 162 1.38 -16.22 -13.81
C TYR A 162 1.02 -14.77 -14.13
N TYR A 163 0.60 -14.00 -13.12
CA TYR A 163 0.33 -12.58 -13.28
C TYR A 163 1.58 -11.81 -13.73
N PHE A 164 2.72 -12.00 -13.05
CA PHE A 164 3.97 -11.33 -13.42
C PHE A 164 4.53 -11.84 -14.75
N LYS A 165 4.38 -13.14 -15.07
CA LYS A 165 4.71 -13.65 -16.41
C LYS A 165 3.94 -12.89 -17.49
N GLY A 166 2.62 -12.73 -17.34
CA GLY A 166 1.82 -11.95 -18.26
C GLY A 166 2.17 -10.45 -18.31
N CYS A 167 2.63 -9.86 -17.20
CA CYS A 167 3.09 -8.47 -17.17
C CYS A 167 4.46 -8.27 -17.83
N LEU A 168 5.33 -9.28 -17.90
CA LEU A 168 6.69 -9.18 -18.42
C LEU A 168 6.81 -9.53 -19.92
N LEU A 169 5.69 -9.84 -20.59
CA LEU A 169 5.65 -10.14 -22.03
C LEU A 169 5.65 -8.87 -22.91
N TYR A 170 6.26 -7.77 -22.44
CA TYR A 170 6.48 -6.57 -23.26
C TYR A 170 7.92 -6.31 -23.56
#